data_8b7abed164c2a428668b3234890c8a8e
#
_entry.id   8b7abed164c2a428668b3234890c8a8e
#
_cell.length_a   1.000
_cell.length_b   1.000
_cell.length_c   1.000
_cell.angle_alpha   90.00
_cell.angle_beta   90.00
_cell.angle_gamma   90.00
#
_symmetry.space_group_name_H-M   'P 1'
#
loop_
_entity.id
_entity.type
_entity.pdbx_description
1 polymer ?
#
loop_
_entity_poly.entity_id
_entity_poly.type
_entity_poly.pdbx_seq_one_letter_code
_entity_poly.pdbx_strand_id
1 'polypeptide(L)'
;ALQPTIPRKHPDYFGLTLVNYVFGGQFSARLNQNLRQDKGYSYGYQSSVHWYQGTSLVSAGGSVQTEVTKESVQETLKEFREIQGDRPITEEELSAAKAGILQGYPASFERSGMVLNHLIQLLVFDLPDDYFQSVGPGITAVSLKDVHRVAAERIQTDKLQLLVVGDREKIEPGLRELGIPMVLLDADGARIG
;
A
#
# COMPACT_ATOMS: atom_id res chain seq x y z
N ALA A 1 -3.07 -7.51 4.40
CA ALA A 1 -1.62 -7.72 4.32
C ALA A 1 -0.89 -6.51 4.89
N LEU A 2 0.17 -6.74 5.65
CA LEU A 2 0.98 -5.71 6.31
C LEU A 2 2.46 -6.09 6.22
N GLN A 3 3.33 -5.11 6.02
CA GLN A 3 4.77 -5.29 6.16
C GLN A 3 5.44 -4.03 6.70
N PRO A 4 6.58 -4.13 7.43
CA PRO A 4 7.40 -2.98 7.79
C PRO A 4 8.08 -2.38 6.55
N THR A 5 8.33 -1.07 6.61
CA THR A 5 9.01 -0.33 5.56
C THR A 5 9.82 0.85 6.14
N ILE A 6 10.38 1.66 5.26
CA ILE A 6 11.26 2.80 5.57
C ILE A 6 10.56 3.89 6.39
N PRO A 7 11.31 4.63 7.23
CA PRO A 7 10.77 5.78 7.94
C PRO A 7 10.42 6.95 6.99
N ARG A 8 9.63 7.89 7.51
CA ARG A 8 9.13 9.07 6.75
C ARG A 8 10.23 9.92 6.12
N LYS A 9 11.38 10.09 6.79
CA LYS A 9 12.53 10.88 6.30
C LYS A 9 13.47 10.14 5.35
N HIS A 10 13.17 8.91 4.97
CA HIS A 10 14.04 8.13 4.10
C HIS A 10 14.09 8.73 2.67
N PRO A 11 15.26 8.72 1.98
CA PRO A 11 15.38 9.21 0.61
C PRO A 11 14.41 8.58 -0.40
N ASP A 12 14.01 7.33 -0.18
CA ASP A 12 13.04 6.62 -1.04
C ASP A 12 11.58 7.00 -0.78
N TYR A 13 11.29 8.01 0.05
CA TYR A 13 9.92 8.42 0.39
C TYR A 13 9.06 8.70 -0.85
N PHE A 14 9.54 9.53 -1.77
CA PHE A 14 8.79 9.87 -2.99
C PHE A 14 8.67 8.67 -3.93
N GLY A 15 9.72 7.85 -4.04
CA GLY A 15 9.69 6.60 -4.81
C GLY A 15 8.62 5.63 -4.27
N LEU A 16 8.60 5.39 -2.96
CA LEU A 16 7.61 4.50 -2.33
C LEU A 16 6.18 5.08 -2.40
N THR A 17 6.04 6.40 -2.33
CA THR A 17 4.75 7.06 -2.54
C THR A 17 4.21 6.79 -3.95
N LEU A 18 5.04 6.89 -4.98
CA LEU A 18 4.68 6.58 -6.37
C LEU A 18 4.39 5.09 -6.57
N VAL A 19 5.23 4.21 -6.02
CA VAL A 19 4.98 2.75 -6.04
C VAL A 19 3.62 2.44 -5.43
N ASN A 20 3.34 2.97 -4.24
CA ASN A 20 2.04 2.74 -3.58
C ASN A 20 0.87 3.30 -4.39
N TYR A 21 1.02 4.46 -5.02
CA TYR A 21 -0.02 5.07 -5.85
C TYR A 21 -0.44 4.15 -7.01
N VAL A 22 0.52 3.55 -7.70
CA VAL A 22 0.27 2.56 -8.78
C VAL A 22 -0.28 1.25 -8.22
N PHE A 23 0.23 0.81 -7.08
CA PHE A 23 -0.09 -0.49 -6.48
C PHE A 23 -1.53 -0.57 -5.97
N GLY A 24 -1.94 0.39 -5.13
CA GLY A 24 -3.27 0.36 -4.51
C GLY A 24 -3.71 1.70 -3.92
N GLY A 25 -2.94 2.77 -4.12
CA GLY A 25 -3.15 4.08 -3.48
C GLY A 25 -4.26 4.93 -4.10
N GLN A 26 -4.90 4.47 -5.18
CA GLN A 26 -5.98 5.18 -5.85
C GLN A 26 -6.97 4.20 -6.52
N PHE A 27 -8.12 4.71 -7.00
CA PHE A 27 -9.22 3.88 -7.48
C PHE A 27 -8.88 2.98 -8.68
N SER A 28 -8.11 3.46 -9.65
CA SER A 28 -7.66 2.69 -10.84
C SER A 28 -6.32 1.97 -10.61
N ALA A 29 -5.85 1.85 -9.37
CA ALA A 29 -4.62 1.14 -9.04
C ALA A 29 -4.75 -0.38 -9.24
N ARG A 30 -3.62 -1.07 -9.40
CA ARG A 30 -3.54 -2.50 -9.75
C ARG A 30 -4.36 -3.40 -8.85
N LEU A 31 -4.28 -3.23 -7.52
CA LEU A 31 -5.05 -4.04 -6.56
C LEU A 31 -6.55 -3.91 -6.76
N ASN A 32 -7.04 -2.69 -6.93
CA ASN A 32 -8.47 -2.45 -7.12
C ASN A 32 -8.93 -2.90 -8.52
N GLN A 33 -8.08 -2.72 -9.53
CA GLN A 33 -8.35 -3.25 -10.87
C GLN A 33 -8.51 -4.77 -10.83
N ASN A 34 -7.58 -5.49 -10.21
CA ASN A 34 -7.61 -6.95 -10.11
C ASN A 34 -8.82 -7.42 -9.27
N LEU A 35 -8.85 -7.07 -7.96
CA LEU A 35 -9.81 -7.69 -7.03
C LEU A 35 -11.24 -7.14 -7.17
N ARG A 36 -11.40 -5.89 -7.65
CA ARG A 36 -12.72 -5.29 -7.83
C ARG A 36 -13.23 -5.39 -9.26
N GLN A 37 -12.45 -4.87 -10.24
CA GLN A 37 -12.95 -4.73 -11.61
C GLN A 37 -12.93 -6.09 -12.35
N ASP A 38 -11.79 -6.78 -12.31
CA ASP A 38 -11.60 -8.01 -13.11
C ASP A 38 -12.25 -9.24 -12.43
N LYS A 39 -12.09 -9.35 -11.11
CA LYS A 39 -12.56 -10.53 -10.35
C LYS A 39 -13.91 -10.33 -9.68
N GLY A 40 -14.30 -9.11 -9.35
CA GLY A 40 -15.55 -8.84 -8.64
C GLY A 40 -15.57 -9.36 -7.20
N TYR A 41 -14.40 -9.63 -6.59
CA TYR A 41 -14.27 -10.19 -5.24
C TYR A 41 -14.53 -9.17 -4.13
N SER A 42 -14.35 -7.89 -4.43
CA SER A 42 -14.41 -6.77 -3.47
C SER A 42 -15.15 -5.58 -4.04
N TYR A 43 -15.73 -4.74 -3.18
CA TYR A 43 -16.21 -3.40 -3.53
C TYR A 43 -15.11 -2.35 -3.56
N GLY A 44 -13.94 -2.67 -2.98
CA GLY A 44 -12.75 -1.83 -2.97
C GLY A 44 -11.60 -2.52 -2.28
N TYR A 45 -10.42 -2.49 -2.93
CA TYR A 45 -9.19 -3.06 -2.40
C TYR A 45 -8.06 -2.07 -2.60
N GLN A 46 -7.42 -1.66 -1.53
CA GLN A 46 -6.48 -0.53 -1.53
C GLN A 46 -5.18 -0.87 -0.82
N SER A 47 -4.15 -0.07 -1.08
CA SER A 47 -2.94 -0.05 -0.27
C SER A 47 -2.66 1.34 0.27
N SER A 48 -1.94 1.39 1.39
CA SER A 48 -1.51 2.62 2.05
C SER A 48 -0.13 2.45 2.66
N VAL A 49 0.63 3.55 2.71
CA VAL A 49 1.84 3.63 3.51
C VAL A 49 1.53 4.46 4.75
N HIS A 50 1.59 3.82 5.92
CA HIS A 50 1.43 4.46 7.22
C HIS A 50 2.81 4.92 7.70
N TRP A 51 3.07 6.21 7.56
CA TRP A 51 4.36 6.80 7.86
C TRP A 51 4.55 7.04 9.35
N TYR A 52 5.73 6.67 9.87
CA TYR A 52 6.16 6.90 11.24
C TYR A 52 7.59 7.46 11.27
N GLN A 53 8.03 7.99 12.41
CA GLN A 53 9.41 8.45 12.63
C GLN A 53 10.42 7.31 12.54
N GLY A 54 10.05 6.15 13.08
CA GLY A 54 10.82 4.92 13.01
C GLY A 54 10.40 4.06 11.83
N THR A 55 10.05 2.80 12.08
CA THR A 55 9.57 1.87 11.06
C THR A 55 8.14 2.22 10.64
N SER A 56 7.93 2.48 9.37
CA SER A 56 6.62 2.67 8.77
C SER A 56 6.01 1.32 8.33
N LEU A 57 4.75 1.33 7.90
CA LEU A 57 4.05 0.12 7.46
C LEU A 57 3.44 0.33 6.07
N VAL A 58 3.63 -0.64 5.19
CA VAL A 58 2.80 -0.79 3.98
C VAL A 58 1.67 -1.74 4.33
N SER A 59 0.45 -1.32 4.07
CA SER A 59 -0.74 -2.15 4.20
C SER A 59 -1.46 -2.30 2.88
N ALA A 60 -2.08 -3.46 2.65
CA ALA A 60 -3.01 -3.68 1.54
C ALA A 60 -4.17 -4.54 2.01
N GLY A 61 -5.38 -4.20 1.59
CA GLY A 61 -6.56 -4.96 2.00
C GLY A 61 -7.88 -4.33 1.57
N GLY A 62 -8.94 -5.06 1.85
CA GLY A 62 -10.31 -4.69 1.61
C GLY A 62 -11.25 -5.79 2.09
N SER A 63 -12.55 -5.49 2.13
CA SER A 63 -13.57 -6.50 2.38
C SER A 63 -13.83 -7.29 1.11
N VAL A 64 -13.85 -8.61 1.22
CA VAL A 64 -14.11 -9.53 0.11
C VAL A 64 -15.30 -10.45 0.43
N GLN A 65 -15.90 -11.04 -0.59
CA GLN A 65 -16.91 -12.06 -0.39
C GLN A 65 -16.29 -13.28 0.29
N THR A 66 -17.02 -13.88 1.24
CA THR A 66 -16.53 -14.99 2.07
C THR A 66 -16.07 -16.17 1.23
N GLU A 67 -16.80 -16.49 0.17
CA GLU A 67 -16.58 -17.63 -0.72
C GLU A 67 -15.28 -17.54 -1.53
N VAL A 68 -14.75 -16.34 -1.71
CA VAL A 68 -13.51 -16.07 -2.50
C VAL A 68 -12.37 -15.53 -1.63
N THR A 69 -12.41 -15.79 -0.31
CA THR A 69 -11.37 -15.34 0.63
C THR A 69 -9.99 -15.90 0.27
N LYS A 70 -9.89 -17.19 -0.05
CA LYS A 70 -8.64 -17.85 -0.48
C LYS A 70 -8.08 -17.20 -1.74
N GLU A 71 -8.91 -17.09 -2.77
CA GLU A 71 -8.55 -16.50 -4.07
C GLU A 71 -8.11 -15.04 -3.91
N SER A 72 -8.79 -14.29 -3.04
CA SER A 72 -8.43 -12.90 -2.75
C SER A 72 -7.05 -12.77 -2.09
N VAL A 73 -6.70 -13.69 -1.19
CA VAL A 73 -5.35 -13.76 -0.61
C VAL A 73 -4.33 -14.10 -1.69
N GLN A 74 -4.62 -15.08 -2.57
CA GLN A 74 -3.72 -15.46 -3.66
C GLN A 74 -3.47 -14.30 -4.63
N GLU A 75 -4.51 -13.60 -5.06
CA GLU A 75 -4.38 -12.45 -5.94
C GLU A 75 -3.63 -11.29 -5.27
N THR A 76 -3.89 -11.04 -3.98
CA THR A 76 -3.13 -10.04 -3.22
C THR A 76 -1.63 -10.37 -3.20
N LEU A 77 -1.27 -11.61 -2.86
CA LEU A 77 0.13 -12.05 -2.83
C LEU A 77 0.78 -12.03 -4.22
N LYS A 78 0.00 -12.31 -5.26
CA LYS A 78 0.44 -12.22 -6.65
C LYS A 78 0.81 -10.78 -7.01
N GLU A 79 -0.07 -9.82 -6.75
CA GLU A 79 0.19 -8.39 -7.02
C GLU A 79 1.44 -7.89 -6.27
N PHE A 80 1.65 -8.31 -5.02
CA PHE A 80 2.86 -7.99 -4.27
C PHE A 80 4.14 -8.54 -4.93
N ARG A 81 4.11 -9.76 -5.49
CA ARG A 81 5.26 -10.34 -6.22
C ARG A 81 5.47 -9.68 -7.56
N GLU A 82 4.40 -9.47 -8.31
CA GLU A 82 4.47 -8.91 -9.66
C GLU A 82 5.07 -7.51 -9.69
N ILE A 83 4.68 -6.63 -8.75
CA ILE A 83 5.23 -5.26 -8.73
C ILE A 83 6.72 -5.21 -8.39
N GLN A 84 7.27 -6.25 -7.75
CA GLN A 84 8.71 -6.34 -7.46
C GLN A 84 9.54 -6.61 -8.71
N GLY A 85 9.02 -7.29 -9.73
CA GLY A 85 9.81 -7.63 -10.91
C GLY A 85 9.08 -8.30 -12.06
N ASP A 86 8.08 -9.16 -11.79
CA ASP A 86 7.42 -9.93 -12.88
C ASP A 86 6.54 -9.02 -13.75
N ARG A 87 5.96 -7.98 -13.16
CA ARG A 87 5.19 -6.94 -13.85
C ARG A 87 5.56 -5.56 -13.28
N PRO A 88 6.76 -5.04 -13.63
CA PRO A 88 7.25 -3.78 -13.09
C PRO A 88 6.35 -2.62 -13.53
N ILE A 89 6.47 -1.48 -12.83
CA ILE A 89 5.75 -0.25 -13.16
C ILE A 89 6.19 0.22 -14.54
N THR A 90 5.24 0.54 -15.42
CA THR A 90 5.53 1.07 -16.75
C THR A 90 5.74 2.58 -16.73
N GLU A 91 6.29 3.14 -17.83
CA GLU A 91 6.47 4.60 -17.96
C GLU A 91 5.12 5.34 -17.96
N GLU A 92 4.09 4.72 -18.55
CA GLU A 92 2.73 5.25 -18.57
C GLU A 92 2.14 5.30 -17.17
N GLU A 93 2.29 4.23 -16.38
CA GLU A 93 1.81 4.18 -15.00
C GLU A 93 2.53 5.20 -14.12
N LEU A 94 3.86 5.32 -14.27
CA LEU A 94 4.65 6.32 -13.54
C LEU A 94 4.24 7.75 -13.90
N SER A 95 4.06 8.04 -15.19
CA SER A 95 3.63 9.34 -15.67
C SER A 95 2.24 9.71 -15.14
N ALA A 96 1.29 8.76 -15.21
CA ALA A 96 -0.06 8.93 -14.68
C ALA A 96 -0.05 9.13 -13.16
N ALA A 97 0.78 8.40 -12.42
CA ALA A 97 0.92 8.54 -10.97
C ALA A 97 1.47 9.91 -10.57
N LYS A 98 2.52 10.39 -11.25
CA LYS A 98 3.06 11.74 -11.05
C LYS A 98 2.01 12.80 -11.31
N ALA A 99 1.34 12.72 -12.46
CA ALA A 99 0.29 13.67 -12.83
C ALA A 99 -0.85 13.68 -11.79
N GLY A 100 -1.34 12.52 -11.38
CA GLY A 100 -2.42 12.41 -10.39
C GLY A 100 -2.05 13.01 -9.04
N ILE A 101 -0.86 12.74 -8.53
CA ILE A 101 -0.37 13.32 -7.28
C ILE A 101 -0.21 14.82 -7.39
N LEU A 102 0.46 15.32 -8.45
CA LEU A 102 0.76 16.74 -8.62
C LEU A 102 -0.50 17.57 -8.88
N GLN A 103 -1.47 17.05 -9.63
CA GLN A 103 -2.74 17.71 -9.86
C GLN A 103 -3.61 17.80 -8.61
N GLY A 104 -3.59 16.76 -7.78
CA GLY A 104 -4.33 16.72 -6.50
C GLY A 104 -3.65 17.52 -5.37
N TYR A 105 -2.36 17.81 -5.48
CA TYR A 105 -1.58 18.39 -4.40
C TYR A 105 -2.05 19.79 -3.94
N PRO A 106 -2.36 20.76 -4.82
CA PRO A 106 -2.85 22.08 -4.39
C PRO A 106 -4.13 21.98 -3.54
N ALA A 107 -5.06 21.10 -3.90
CA ALA A 107 -6.30 20.91 -3.17
C ALA A 107 -6.09 20.49 -1.69
N SER A 108 -4.92 19.91 -1.36
CA SER A 108 -4.57 19.56 0.02
C SER A 108 -4.30 20.77 0.93
N PHE A 109 -4.26 21.99 0.38
CA PHE A 109 -4.10 23.26 1.13
C PHE A 109 -5.36 24.11 1.17
N GLU A 110 -6.46 23.69 0.55
CA GLU A 110 -7.70 24.47 0.47
C GLU A 110 -8.53 24.42 1.76
N ARG A 111 -8.41 23.35 2.53
CA ARG A 111 -9.20 23.11 3.75
C ARG A 111 -8.32 23.25 4.98
N SER A 112 -8.79 24.00 5.99
CA SER A 112 -8.04 24.23 7.23
C SER A 112 -7.62 22.95 7.94
N GLY A 113 -8.47 21.89 7.95
CA GLY A 113 -8.12 20.59 8.51
C GLY A 113 -6.95 19.88 7.77
N MET A 114 -6.88 20.06 6.45
CA MET A 114 -5.75 19.52 5.65
C MET A 114 -4.47 20.31 5.91
N VAL A 115 -4.57 21.64 6.00
CA VAL A 115 -3.44 22.51 6.38
C VAL A 115 -2.93 22.14 7.78
N LEU A 116 -3.83 21.91 8.74
CA LEU A 116 -3.46 21.45 10.08
C LEU A 116 -2.69 20.12 10.02
N ASN A 117 -3.16 19.17 9.20
CA ASN A 117 -2.44 17.91 9.02
C ASN A 117 -1.03 18.09 8.43
N HIS A 118 -0.84 19.06 7.52
CA HIS A 118 0.49 19.40 7.04
C HIS A 118 1.38 19.97 8.13
N LEU A 119 0.86 20.89 8.96
CA LEU A 119 1.61 21.43 10.11
C LEU A 119 1.97 20.32 11.13
N ILE A 120 1.04 19.42 11.42
CA ILE A 120 1.30 18.24 12.26
C ILE A 120 2.42 17.39 11.67
N GLN A 121 2.45 17.16 10.36
CA GLN A 121 3.53 16.42 9.71
C GLN A 121 4.90 17.08 9.88
N LEU A 122 4.99 18.42 9.74
CA LEU A 122 6.25 19.14 9.99
C LEU A 122 6.77 18.85 11.41
N LEU A 123 5.90 18.96 12.41
CA LEU A 123 6.26 18.75 13.81
C LEU A 123 6.57 17.28 14.12
N VAL A 124 5.67 16.37 13.74
CA VAL A 124 5.80 14.93 14.07
C VAL A 124 7.02 14.33 13.40
N PHE A 125 7.28 14.67 12.14
CA PHE A 125 8.42 14.11 11.41
C PHE A 125 9.66 15.01 11.44
N ASP A 126 9.63 16.14 12.18
CA ASP A 126 10.74 17.09 12.24
C ASP A 126 11.23 17.41 10.80
N LEU A 127 10.30 17.88 9.95
CA LEU A 127 10.58 18.29 8.60
C LEU A 127 10.89 19.79 8.55
N PRO A 128 11.66 20.27 7.57
CA PRO A 128 11.88 21.71 7.36
C PRO A 128 10.57 22.47 7.14
N ASP A 129 10.50 23.73 7.55
CA ASP A 129 9.30 24.57 7.41
C ASP A 129 8.85 24.74 5.95
N ASP A 130 9.81 24.69 5.02
CA ASP A 130 9.59 24.77 3.57
C ASP A 130 9.41 23.42 2.89
N TYR A 131 9.31 22.32 3.66
CA TYR A 131 9.26 20.95 3.15
C TYR A 131 8.25 20.77 2.02
N PHE A 132 7.07 21.35 2.16
CA PHE A 132 5.99 21.16 1.17
C PHE A 132 6.28 21.79 -0.20
N GLN A 133 7.23 22.73 -0.29
CA GLN A 133 7.72 23.26 -1.57
C GLN A 133 8.58 22.22 -2.32
N SER A 134 9.17 21.27 -1.59
CA SER A 134 10.01 20.22 -2.17
C SER A 134 9.21 19.02 -2.74
N VAL A 135 7.91 18.89 -2.41
CA VAL A 135 7.09 17.72 -2.81
C VAL A 135 6.93 17.64 -4.33
N GLY A 136 6.61 18.74 -5.00
CA GLY A 136 6.48 18.77 -6.46
C GLY A 136 7.77 18.38 -7.18
N PRO A 137 8.89 19.07 -6.90
CA PRO A 137 10.21 18.67 -7.42
C PRO A 137 10.60 17.25 -7.09
N GLY A 138 10.36 16.80 -5.83
CA GLY A 138 10.68 15.45 -5.38
C GLY A 138 9.92 14.35 -6.15
N ILE A 139 8.62 14.50 -6.35
CA ILE A 139 7.80 13.58 -7.17
C ILE A 139 8.27 13.58 -8.62
N THR A 140 8.56 14.77 -9.18
CA THR A 140 8.98 14.91 -10.58
C THR A 140 10.32 14.23 -10.85
N ALA A 141 11.26 14.33 -9.92
CA ALA A 141 12.64 13.84 -10.04
C ALA A 141 12.74 12.29 -10.03
N VAL A 142 11.76 11.57 -9.47
CA VAL A 142 11.81 10.10 -9.41
C VAL A 142 11.78 9.50 -10.81
N SER A 143 12.76 8.72 -11.18
CA SER A 143 12.84 8.03 -12.47
C SER A 143 12.14 6.66 -12.45
N LEU A 144 11.91 6.07 -13.64
CA LEU A 144 11.42 4.70 -13.77
C LEU A 144 12.36 3.69 -13.08
N LYS A 145 13.67 3.90 -13.22
CA LYS A 145 14.68 3.09 -12.54
C LYS A 145 14.54 3.16 -11.01
N ASP A 146 14.23 4.34 -10.47
CA ASP A 146 14.04 4.51 -9.02
C ASP A 146 12.81 3.77 -8.52
N VAL A 147 11.65 3.85 -9.20
CA VAL A 147 10.45 3.13 -8.78
C VAL A 147 10.64 1.62 -8.87
N HIS A 148 11.35 1.10 -9.89
CA HIS A 148 11.69 -0.33 -9.98
C HIS A 148 12.56 -0.77 -8.81
N ARG A 149 13.65 -0.04 -8.53
CA ARG A 149 14.52 -0.31 -7.39
C ARG A 149 13.75 -0.26 -6.08
N VAL A 150 12.96 0.79 -5.87
CA VAL A 150 12.16 0.95 -4.64
C VAL A 150 11.11 -0.15 -4.49
N ALA A 151 10.43 -0.55 -5.57
CA ALA A 151 9.50 -1.67 -5.53
C ALA A 151 10.22 -2.97 -5.12
N ALA A 152 11.37 -3.28 -5.75
CA ALA A 152 12.12 -4.49 -5.46
C ALA A 152 12.70 -4.51 -4.03
N GLU A 153 13.16 -3.37 -3.51
CA GLU A 153 13.81 -3.30 -2.20
C GLU A 153 12.85 -3.08 -1.03
N ARG A 154 11.73 -2.36 -1.24
CA ARG A 154 10.83 -1.90 -0.15
C ARG A 154 9.52 -2.67 -0.09
N ILE A 155 9.10 -3.33 -1.15
CA ILE A 155 8.03 -4.32 -1.11
C ILE A 155 8.66 -5.69 -0.84
N GLN A 156 8.43 -6.27 0.33
CA GLN A 156 9.11 -7.46 0.81
C GLN A 156 8.09 -8.55 1.12
N THR A 157 7.79 -9.40 0.14
CA THR A 157 6.75 -10.43 0.25
C THR A 157 7.05 -11.48 1.33
N ASP A 158 8.32 -11.72 1.63
CA ASP A 158 8.78 -12.61 2.70
C ASP A 158 8.50 -12.06 4.12
N LYS A 159 8.26 -10.76 4.25
CA LYS A 159 7.91 -10.09 5.52
C LYS A 159 6.43 -9.79 5.67
N LEU A 160 5.61 -10.16 4.69
CA LEU A 160 4.17 -9.93 4.78
C LEU A 160 3.54 -10.73 5.91
N GLN A 161 2.77 -10.03 6.73
CA GLN A 161 1.84 -10.62 7.68
C GLN A 161 0.43 -10.47 7.14
N LEU A 162 -0.31 -11.57 7.11
CA LEU A 162 -1.69 -11.58 6.65
C LEU A 162 -2.62 -11.67 7.87
N LEU A 163 -3.55 -10.73 7.98
CA LEU A 163 -4.66 -10.82 8.93
C LEU A 163 -5.94 -11.01 8.13
N VAL A 164 -6.65 -12.09 8.41
CA VAL A 164 -7.94 -12.40 7.80
C VAL A 164 -8.97 -12.52 8.91
N VAL A 165 -10.07 -11.80 8.78
CA VAL A 165 -11.19 -11.82 9.72
C VAL A 165 -12.44 -12.24 8.97
N GLY A 166 -13.17 -13.25 9.49
CA GLY A 166 -14.37 -13.75 8.86
C GLY A 166 -14.95 -14.98 9.57
N ASP A 167 -15.95 -15.60 8.95
CA ASP A 167 -16.54 -16.84 9.42
C ASP A 167 -15.52 -17.98 9.30
N ARG A 168 -14.96 -18.36 10.45
CA ARG A 168 -13.87 -19.33 10.52
C ARG A 168 -14.19 -20.64 9.83
N GLU A 169 -15.39 -21.20 10.04
CA GLU A 169 -15.77 -22.50 9.51
C GLU A 169 -15.76 -22.51 7.96
N LYS A 170 -16.07 -21.36 7.36
CA LYS A 170 -16.14 -21.21 5.91
C LYS A 170 -14.77 -20.91 5.29
N ILE A 171 -13.93 -20.08 5.95
CA ILE A 171 -12.70 -19.58 5.32
C ILE A 171 -11.46 -20.38 5.68
N GLU A 172 -11.38 -20.97 6.88
CA GLU A 172 -10.18 -21.66 7.37
C GLU A 172 -9.75 -22.82 6.45
N PRO A 173 -10.63 -23.72 5.96
CA PRO A 173 -10.21 -24.82 5.08
C PRO A 173 -9.47 -24.32 3.83
N GLY A 174 -10.03 -23.34 3.13
CA GLY A 174 -9.41 -22.77 1.95
C GLY A 174 -8.10 -22.04 2.23
N LEU A 175 -8.00 -21.33 3.36
CA LEU A 175 -6.76 -20.66 3.75
C LEU A 175 -5.63 -21.64 4.08
N ARG A 176 -5.95 -22.82 4.69
CA ARG A 176 -4.96 -23.87 4.96
C ARG A 176 -4.37 -24.46 3.69
N GLU A 177 -5.13 -24.53 2.59
CA GLU A 177 -4.63 -25.01 1.30
C GLU A 177 -3.56 -24.11 0.69
N LEU A 178 -3.41 -22.86 1.16
CA LEU A 178 -2.34 -21.95 0.72
C LEU A 178 -0.95 -22.40 1.21
N GLY A 179 -0.88 -23.31 2.18
CA GLY A 179 0.38 -23.78 2.76
C GLY A 179 1.13 -22.71 3.57
N ILE A 180 0.49 -21.59 3.91
CA ILE A 180 1.08 -20.52 4.72
C ILE A 180 0.87 -20.85 6.19
N PRO A 181 1.92 -20.76 7.05
CA PRO A 181 1.76 -20.92 8.49
C PRO A 181 0.67 -20.00 9.04
N MET A 182 -0.27 -20.57 9.79
CA MET A 182 -1.44 -19.86 10.28
C MET A 182 -1.56 -19.99 11.80
N VAL A 183 -1.88 -18.86 12.44
CA VAL A 183 -2.20 -18.78 13.86
C VAL A 183 -3.64 -18.31 13.98
N LEU A 184 -4.44 -19.01 14.79
CA LEU A 184 -5.79 -18.61 15.09
C LEU A 184 -5.80 -17.67 16.29
N LEU A 185 -6.57 -16.60 16.18
CA LEU A 185 -6.75 -15.60 17.23
C LEU A 185 -8.25 -15.46 17.55
N ASP A 186 -8.57 -15.17 18.79
CA ASP A 186 -9.92 -14.73 19.18
C ASP A 186 -10.13 -13.23 18.88
N ALA A 187 -11.30 -12.71 19.28
CA ALA A 187 -11.64 -11.29 19.08
C ALA A 187 -10.74 -10.33 19.86
N ASP A 188 -10.11 -10.79 20.94
CA ASP A 188 -9.20 -10.00 21.77
C ASP A 188 -7.73 -10.14 21.33
N GLY A 189 -7.47 -10.93 20.29
CA GLY A 189 -6.14 -11.18 19.74
C GLY A 189 -5.34 -12.25 20.48
N ALA A 190 -5.95 -12.99 21.38
CA ALA A 190 -5.30 -14.11 22.04
C ALA A 190 -5.28 -15.36 21.14
N ARG A 191 -4.20 -16.15 21.22
CA ARG A 191 -4.09 -17.38 20.44
C ARG A 191 -5.09 -18.44 20.93
N ILE A 192 -5.77 -19.08 19.98
CA ILE A 192 -6.72 -20.17 20.22
C ILE A 192 -6.31 -21.40 19.42
N GLY A 193 -6.17 -22.53 20.08
CA GLY A 193 -5.87 -23.86 19.49
C GLY A 193 -4.41 -24.16 19.43
#